data_c5a090bc7b9f2d35b931b3aed047cb38
#
_entry.id   c5a090bc7b9f2d35b931b3aed047cb38
#
_cell.length_a   1.000
_cell.length_b   1.000
_cell.length_c   1.000
_cell.angle_alpha   90.00
_cell.angle_beta   90.00
_cell.angle_gamma   90.00
#
_symmetry.space_group_name_H-M   'P 1'
#
loop_
_entity.id
_entity.type
_entity.pdbx_description
1 polymer ?
#
loop_
_entity_poly.entity_id
_entity_poly.type
_entity_poly.pdbx_seq_one_letter_code
_entity_poly.pdbx_strand_id
1 'polypeptide(L)'
;MSQSSAIAETTGRRLCHWVEGDSVATLPRIFEPDITLCVMRRAVPAAVAADVERLSRIDRPLSFSWRGKLDNGLRCDLESALPSDAAYDELVEDIVTLSHAVAFLFDTQDVGVRLRWLTEAMCPRFHVDRLPVRLVTTY
;
A
#
# COMPACT_ATOMS: atom_id res chain seq x y z
N MET A 1 59.15 0.31 25.47
CA MET A 1 58.48 -0.33 24.33
C MET A 1 57.00 -0.45 24.69
N SER A 2 56.20 0.54 24.30
CA SER A 2 54.79 0.58 24.61
C SER A 2 54.03 0.38 23.30
N GLN A 3 53.35 -0.77 23.17
CA GLN A 3 52.47 -1.04 22.04
C GLN A 3 51.07 -0.43 22.35
N SER A 4 50.74 0.61 21.64
CA SER A 4 49.40 1.19 21.63
C SER A 4 48.52 0.31 20.82
N SER A 5 47.60 -0.37 21.48
CA SER A 5 46.52 -1.16 20.83
C SER A 5 45.45 -0.22 20.34
N ALA A 6 45.39 0.02 19.04
CA ALA A 6 44.31 0.73 18.40
C ALA A 6 43.08 -0.18 18.39
N ILE A 7 42.12 0.15 19.24
CA ILE A 7 40.78 -0.44 19.21
C ILE A 7 40.08 0.18 18.01
N ALA A 8 39.88 -0.65 16.96
CA ALA A 8 39.03 -0.27 15.83
C ALA A 8 37.57 -0.12 16.34
N GLU A 9 37.09 1.09 16.46
CA GLU A 9 35.68 1.35 16.64
C GLU A 9 34.93 0.90 15.37
N THR A 10 34.38 -0.29 15.44
CA THR A 10 33.38 -0.72 14.46
C THR A 10 32.12 0.07 14.72
N THR A 11 31.99 1.20 14.05
CA THR A 11 30.74 1.99 14.01
C THR A 11 29.69 1.09 13.37
N GLY A 12 28.87 0.46 14.19
CA GLY A 12 27.75 -0.35 13.75
C GLY A 12 26.76 0.53 12.97
N ARG A 13 26.89 0.51 11.65
CA ARG A 13 25.93 1.13 10.76
C ARG A 13 24.58 0.46 11.03
N ARG A 14 23.66 1.15 11.69
CA ARG A 14 22.27 0.70 11.80
C ARG A 14 21.75 0.56 10.37
N LEU A 15 21.58 -0.66 9.90
CA LEU A 15 20.95 -0.94 8.63
C LEU A 15 19.50 -0.49 8.74
N CYS A 16 19.16 0.58 8.04
CA CYS A 16 17.78 1.02 7.95
C CYS A 16 17.11 0.18 6.87
N HIS A 17 16.20 -0.71 7.26
CA HIS A 17 15.49 -1.60 6.34
C HIS A 17 14.26 -0.96 5.70
N TRP A 18 14.05 0.31 5.89
CA TRP A 18 12.92 1.04 5.34
C TRP A 18 13.32 2.43 4.84
N VAL A 19 12.57 2.93 3.90
CA VAL A 19 12.71 4.26 3.31
C VAL A 19 11.38 4.98 3.28
N GLU A 20 11.41 6.28 3.38
CA GLU A 20 10.24 7.14 3.37
C GLU A 20 10.45 8.33 2.44
N GLY A 21 9.40 8.79 1.79
CA GLY A 21 9.41 9.98 0.94
C GLY A 21 8.02 10.39 0.48
N ASP A 22 7.95 11.55 -0.16
CA ASP A 22 6.69 12.16 -0.61
C ASP A 22 6.46 11.97 -2.13
N SER A 23 7.31 11.23 -2.79
CA SER A 23 7.28 11.01 -4.22
C SER A 23 7.07 9.53 -4.55
N VAL A 24 6.40 9.27 -5.67
CA VAL A 24 6.27 7.92 -6.25
C VAL A 24 7.63 7.26 -6.51
N ALA A 25 8.69 8.04 -6.71
CA ALA A 25 10.06 7.54 -6.85
C ALA A 25 10.59 6.84 -5.58
N THR A 26 9.90 6.95 -4.45
CA THR A 26 10.22 6.21 -3.23
C THR A 26 9.92 4.72 -3.37
N LEU A 27 8.88 4.35 -4.12
CA LEU A 27 8.41 2.96 -4.20
C LEU A 27 9.41 2.01 -4.88
N PRO A 28 10.08 2.37 -6.01
CA PRO A 28 11.08 1.50 -6.64
C PRO A 28 12.28 1.16 -5.73
N ARG A 29 12.51 1.91 -4.69
CA ARG A 29 13.56 1.64 -3.70
C ARG A 29 13.35 0.33 -2.93
N ILE A 30 12.16 -0.28 -3.04
CA ILE A 30 11.90 -1.63 -2.51
C ILE A 30 12.82 -2.70 -3.12
N PHE A 31 13.42 -2.42 -4.30
CA PHE A 31 14.38 -3.30 -4.96
C PHE A 31 15.83 -3.07 -4.51
N GLU A 32 16.10 -2.05 -3.69
CA GLU A 32 17.43 -1.85 -3.11
C GLU A 32 17.76 -2.98 -2.13
N PRO A 33 19.03 -3.43 -2.08
CA PRO A 33 19.45 -4.39 -1.08
C PRO A 33 19.11 -3.90 0.34
N ASP A 34 18.63 -4.80 1.17
CA ASP A 34 18.26 -4.56 2.57
C ASP A 34 17.01 -3.69 2.81
N ILE A 35 16.36 -3.15 1.79
CA ILE A 35 15.08 -2.43 1.93
C ILE A 35 13.93 -3.44 1.88
N THR A 36 13.15 -3.48 2.93
CA THR A 36 11.97 -4.36 3.05
C THR A 36 10.66 -3.60 3.20
N LEU A 37 10.74 -2.28 3.37
CA LEU A 37 9.57 -1.41 3.49
C LEU A 37 9.85 -0.06 2.82
N CYS A 38 8.93 0.35 1.95
CA CYS A 38 8.88 1.71 1.41
C CYS A 38 7.60 2.40 1.88
N VAL A 39 7.74 3.60 2.43
CA VAL A 39 6.62 4.42 2.86
C VAL A 39 6.56 5.66 1.96
N MET A 40 5.49 5.77 1.17
CA MET A 40 5.21 6.95 0.39
C MET A 40 4.09 7.74 1.07
N ARG A 41 4.40 8.94 1.52
CA ARG A 41 3.40 9.87 2.03
C ARG A 41 2.66 10.47 0.83
N ARG A 42 1.38 10.26 0.75
CA ARG A 42 0.52 10.90 -0.25
C ARG A 42 -0.66 11.59 0.41
N ALA A 43 -1.02 12.75 -0.09
CA ALA A 43 -2.29 13.35 0.22
C ALA A 43 -3.40 12.59 -0.51
N VAL A 44 -4.47 12.21 0.19
CA VAL A 44 -5.68 11.67 -0.44
C VAL A 44 -6.35 12.82 -1.19
N PRO A 45 -6.65 12.67 -2.50
CA PRO A 45 -7.38 13.70 -3.25
C PRO A 45 -8.73 14.03 -2.59
N ALA A 46 -9.11 15.30 -2.60
CA ALA A 46 -10.35 15.75 -1.94
C ALA A 46 -11.59 15.00 -2.44
N ALA A 47 -11.65 14.69 -3.74
CA ALA A 47 -12.76 13.94 -4.33
C ALA A 47 -12.81 12.50 -3.82
N VAL A 48 -11.66 11.82 -3.69
CA VAL A 48 -11.57 10.48 -3.09
C VAL A 48 -11.99 10.52 -1.61
N ALA A 49 -11.53 11.53 -0.87
CA ALA A 49 -11.91 11.70 0.54
C ALA A 49 -13.44 11.90 0.70
N ALA A 50 -14.07 12.64 -0.22
CA ALA A 50 -15.52 12.83 -0.23
C ALA A 50 -16.27 11.50 -0.51
N ASP A 51 -15.78 10.65 -1.41
CA ASP A 51 -16.33 9.32 -1.65
C ASP A 51 -16.25 8.45 -0.40
N VAL A 52 -15.08 8.43 0.24
CA VAL A 52 -14.85 7.67 1.49
C VAL A 52 -15.75 8.17 2.61
N GLU A 53 -15.91 9.50 2.76
CA GLU A 53 -16.81 10.07 3.76
C GLU A 53 -18.27 9.66 3.52
N ARG A 54 -18.74 9.67 2.27
CA ARG A 54 -20.09 9.17 1.94
C ARG A 54 -20.23 7.69 2.28
N LEU A 55 -19.24 6.89 1.91
CA LEU A 55 -19.22 5.44 2.18
C LEU A 55 -19.24 5.17 3.68
N SER A 56 -18.57 5.98 4.50
CA SER A 56 -18.49 5.82 5.95
C SER A 56 -19.81 6.02 6.69
N ARG A 57 -20.76 6.72 6.05
CA ARG A 57 -22.10 6.99 6.62
C ARG A 57 -23.06 5.82 6.44
N ILE A 58 -22.66 4.80 5.68
CA ILE A 58 -23.47 3.63 5.42
C ILE A 58 -23.17 2.60 6.51
N ASP A 59 -24.17 2.25 7.29
CA ASP A 59 -24.07 1.20 8.32
C ASP A 59 -24.11 -0.20 7.68
N ARG A 60 -23.09 -0.48 6.89
CA ARG A 60 -22.90 -1.76 6.23
C ARG A 60 -21.42 -2.13 6.19
N PRO A 61 -21.05 -3.35 6.62
CA PRO A 61 -19.67 -3.79 6.51
C PRO A 61 -19.26 -3.87 5.04
N LEU A 62 -18.16 -3.21 4.70
CA LEU A 62 -17.53 -3.31 3.39
C LEU A 62 -16.43 -4.36 3.45
N SER A 63 -16.55 -5.38 2.61
CA SER A 63 -15.50 -6.38 2.40
C SER A 63 -15.51 -6.82 0.95
N PHE A 64 -14.51 -6.40 0.21
CA PHE A 64 -14.30 -6.74 -1.19
C PHE A 64 -12.96 -7.47 -1.32
N SER A 65 -12.92 -8.52 -2.10
CA SER A 65 -11.70 -9.24 -2.48
C SER A 65 -11.79 -9.63 -3.94
N TRP A 66 -10.75 -9.29 -4.69
CA TRP A 66 -10.64 -9.56 -6.11
C TRP A 66 -9.24 -10.07 -6.44
N ARG A 67 -9.13 -10.91 -7.45
CA ARG A 67 -7.85 -11.37 -8.00
C ARG A 67 -8.01 -11.65 -9.49
N GLY A 68 -7.08 -11.15 -10.28
CA GLY A 68 -7.08 -11.39 -11.70
C GLY A 68 -6.12 -10.50 -12.46
N LYS A 69 -6.25 -10.51 -13.78
CA LYS A 69 -5.54 -9.60 -14.67
C LYS A 69 -6.17 -8.23 -14.62
N LEU A 70 -5.33 -7.20 -14.61
CA LEU A 70 -5.79 -5.82 -14.64
C LEU A 70 -6.35 -5.46 -16.02
N ASP A 71 -7.64 -5.67 -16.14
CA ASP A 71 -8.50 -5.22 -17.23
C ASP A 71 -9.69 -4.45 -16.65
N ASN A 72 -10.73 -4.24 -17.42
CA ASN A 72 -11.94 -3.56 -16.95
C ASN A 72 -12.71 -4.35 -15.87
N GLY A 73 -12.39 -5.61 -15.64
CA GLY A 73 -13.07 -6.46 -14.67
C GLY A 73 -12.95 -5.96 -13.24
N LEU A 74 -11.76 -5.51 -12.83
CA LEU A 74 -11.56 -4.94 -11.49
C LEU A 74 -12.50 -3.75 -11.24
N ARG A 75 -12.61 -2.83 -12.20
CA ARG A 75 -13.50 -1.65 -12.10
C ARG A 75 -14.95 -2.08 -11.96
N CYS A 76 -15.44 -2.92 -12.86
CA CYS A 76 -16.84 -3.37 -12.84
C CYS A 76 -17.19 -4.10 -11.54
N ASP A 77 -16.29 -4.93 -11.04
CA ASP A 77 -16.50 -5.69 -9.80
C ASP A 77 -16.47 -4.77 -8.57
N LEU A 78 -15.58 -3.75 -8.55
CA LEU A 78 -15.57 -2.72 -7.49
C LEU A 78 -16.87 -1.93 -7.48
N GLU A 79 -17.30 -1.41 -8.63
CA GLU A 79 -18.55 -0.64 -8.75
C GLU A 79 -19.76 -1.49 -8.31
N SER A 80 -19.77 -2.78 -8.63
CA SER A 80 -20.83 -3.70 -8.23
C SER A 80 -20.82 -4.03 -6.74
N ALA A 81 -19.67 -3.96 -6.09
CA ALA A 81 -19.52 -4.26 -4.67
C ALA A 81 -19.82 -3.05 -3.76
N LEU A 82 -19.72 -1.84 -4.30
CA LEU A 82 -20.05 -0.60 -3.59
C LEU A 82 -21.57 -0.39 -3.55
N PRO A 83 -22.09 0.37 -2.57
CA PRO A 83 -23.49 0.68 -2.49
C PRO A 83 -23.98 1.44 -3.72
N SER A 84 -25.19 1.14 -4.19
CA SER A 84 -25.78 1.75 -5.40
C SER A 84 -26.48 3.09 -5.16
N ASP A 85 -26.44 3.62 -3.95
CA ASP A 85 -27.09 4.87 -3.56
C ASP A 85 -26.33 6.13 -4.01
N ALA A 86 -25.06 5.98 -4.38
CA ALA A 86 -24.22 7.05 -4.92
C ALA A 86 -23.15 6.49 -5.86
N ALA A 87 -22.56 7.36 -6.67
CA ALA A 87 -21.35 7.04 -7.43
C ALA A 87 -20.12 7.23 -6.52
N TYR A 88 -19.14 6.32 -6.67
CA TYR A 88 -17.86 6.33 -5.97
C TYR A 88 -16.70 6.29 -6.96
N ASP A 89 -16.87 7.03 -8.05
CA ASP A 89 -15.98 6.97 -9.21
C ASP A 89 -14.53 7.33 -8.88
N GLU A 90 -14.34 8.31 -8.01
CA GLU A 90 -13.02 8.79 -7.63
C GLU A 90 -12.27 7.76 -6.75
N LEU A 91 -12.97 7.12 -5.84
CA LEU A 91 -12.40 6.02 -5.03
C LEU A 91 -12.07 4.82 -5.90
N VAL A 92 -12.95 4.44 -6.81
CA VAL A 92 -12.73 3.33 -7.76
C VAL A 92 -11.52 3.64 -8.64
N GLU A 93 -11.42 4.85 -9.19
CA GLU A 93 -10.30 5.27 -10.03
C GLU A 93 -8.97 5.23 -9.27
N ASP A 94 -8.95 5.69 -8.02
CA ASP A 94 -7.74 5.65 -7.19
C ASP A 94 -7.29 4.21 -6.92
N ILE A 95 -8.20 3.30 -6.58
CA ILE A 95 -7.89 1.88 -6.36
C ILE A 95 -7.35 1.22 -7.63
N VAL A 96 -7.98 1.49 -8.78
CA VAL A 96 -7.53 0.98 -10.08
C VAL A 96 -6.15 1.51 -10.44
N THR A 97 -5.91 2.81 -10.24
CA THR A 97 -4.61 3.45 -10.47
C THR A 97 -3.51 2.85 -9.60
N LEU A 98 -3.76 2.66 -8.30
CA LEU A 98 -2.79 2.02 -7.41
C LEU A 98 -2.52 0.57 -7.80
N SER A 99 -3.54 -0.16 -8.25
CA SER A 99 -3.40 -1.53 -8.72
C SER A 99 -2.51 -1.61 -9.97
N HIS A 100 -2.69 -0.71 -10.92
CA HIS A 100 -1.82 -0.59 -12.09
C HIS A 100 -0.38 -0.20 -11.72
N ALA A 101 -0.22 0.70 -10.75
CA ALA A 101 1.11 1.08 -10.27
C ALA A 101 1.87 -0.10 -9.67
N VAL A 102 1.20 -0.95 -8.87
CA VAL A 102 1.78 -2.19 -8.33
C VAL A 102 2.13 -3.17 -9.46
N ALA A 103 1.21 -3.38 -10.40
CA ALA A 103 1.43 -4.29 -11.53
C ALA A 103 2.65 -3.84 -12.37
N PHE A 104 2.76 -2.56 -12.64
CA PHE A 104 3.88 -1.98 -13.37
C PHE A 104 5.19 -2.12 -12.58
N LEU A 105 5.19 -1.79 -11.29
CA LEU A 105 6.38 -1.82 -10.45
C LEU A 105 6.98 -3.22 -10.33
N PHE A 106 6.13 -4.26 -10.30
CA PHE A 106 6.54 -5.65 -10.12
C PHE A 106 6.47 -6.49 -11.40
N ASP A 107 6.28 -5.85 -12.55
CA ASP A 107 6.17 -6.50 -13.87
C ASP A 107 5.23 -7.72 -13.83
N THR A 108 4.04 -7.54 -13.28
CA THR A 108 3.03 -8.58 -13.17
C THR A 108 1.73 -8.17 -13.84
N GLN A 109 1.02 -9.14 -14.40
CA GLN A 109 -0.32 -8.92 -14.94
C GLN A 109 -1.41 -9.30 -13.94
N ASP A 110 -1.10 -10.17 -12.99
CA ASP A 110 -2.06 -10.65 -11.99
C ASP A 110 -1.85 -9.92 -10.67
N VAL A 111 -2.90 -9.31 -10.18
CA VAL A 111 -2.92 -8.64 -8.87
C VAL A 111 -4.09 -9.13 -8.03
N GLY A 112 -3.94 -9.00 -6.71
CA GLY A 112 -5.03 -9.15 -5.77
C GLY A 112 -5.36 -7.81 -5.13
N VAL A 113 -6.64 -7.48 -5.07
CA VAL A 113 -7.15 -6.26 -4.42
C VAL A 113 -8.05 -6.65 -3.26
N ARG A 114 -7.85 -5.99 -2.13
CA ARG A 114 -8.71 -6.17 -0.97
C ARG A 114 -9.09 -4.81 -0.39
N LEU A 115 -10.38 -4.52 -0.36
CA LEU A 115 -10.94 -3.33 0.25
C LEU A 115 -11.76 -3.73 1.48
N ARG A 116 -11.49 -3.11 2.61
CA ARG A 116 -12.19 -3.40 3.87
C ARG A 116 -12.43 -2.14 4.66
N TRP A 117 -13.60 -2.06 5.26
CA TRP A 117 -13.86 -1.14 6.35
C TRP A 117 -13.29 -1.74 7.64
N LEU A 118 -12.43 -0.99 8.31
CA LEU A 118 -11.80 -1.45 9.55
C LEU A 118 -12.22 -0.54 10.70
N THR A 119 -12.71 -1.13 11.77
CA THR A 119 -13.02 -0.44 13.04
C THR A 119 -11.88 -0.55 14.04
N GLU A 120 -10.98 -1.51 13.82
CA GLU A 120 -9.82 -1.77 14.66
C GLU A 120 -8.61 -2.16 13.81
N ALA A 121 -7.42 -2.04 14.39
CA ALA A 121 -6.21 -2.51 13.73
C ALA A 121 -6.28 -4.04 13.53
N MET A 122 -6.08 -4.51 12.29
CA MET A 122 -6.11 -5.94 11.98
C MET A 122 -4.99 -6.73 12.68
N CYS A 123 -3.84 -6.10 12.87
CA CYS A 123 -2.68 -6.72 13.50
C CYS A 123 -2.00 -5.72 14.42
N PRO A 124 -1.86 -6.03 15.72
CA PRO A 124 -1.24 -5.13 16.70
C PRO A 124 0.30 -5.07 16.58
N ARG A 125 0.91 -5.89 15.74
CA ARG A 125 2.36 -5.99 15.58
C ARG A 125 2.76 -5.95 14.11
N PHE A 126 3.88 -5.31 13.84
CA PHE A 126 4.51 -5.42 12.53
C PHE A 126 4.91 -6.87 12.25
N HIS A 127 4.61 -7.35 11.07
CA HIS A 127 4.97 -8.69 10.60
C HIS A 127 5.23 -8.67 9.11
N VAL A 128 5.89 -9.69 8.63
CA VAL A 128 6.11 -9.92 7.20
C VAL A 128 5.06 -10.92 6.71
N ASP A 129 4.33 -10.54 5.68
CA ASP A 129 3.40 -11.44 5.01
C ASP A 129 4.16 -12.52 4.20
N ARG A 130 3.54 -13.67 4.02
CA ARG A 130 4.05 -14.73 3.11
C ARG A 130 3.70 -14.45 1.64
N LEU A 131 3.61 -13.19 1.27
CA LEU A 131 3.38 -12.73 -0.09
C LEU A 131 4.66 -12.12 -0.64
N PRO A 132 4.88 -12.19 -1.97
CA PRO A 132 6.04 -11.55 -2.57
C PRO A 132 6.10 -10.05 -2.27
N VAL A 133 4.95 -9.38 -2.31
CA VAL A 133 4.81 -7.95 -2.04
C VAL A 133 3.39 -7.59 -1.66
N ARG A 134 3.22 -6.53 -0.89
CA ARG A 134 1.94 -5.93 -0.54
C ARG A 134 2.06 -4.42 -0.54
N LEU A 135 1.15 -3.75 -1.23
CA LEU A 135 0.89 -2.32 -1.06
C LEU A 135 -0.31 -2.16 -0.11
N VAL A 136 -0.17 -1.30 0.88
CA VAL A 136 -1.26 -0.92 1.80
C VAL A 136 -1.47 0.58 1.70
N THR A 137 -2.70 1.02 1.53
CA THR A 137 -3.10 2.42 1.61
C THR A 137 -4.30 2.54 2.54
N THR A 138 -4.44 3.67 3.21
CA THR A 138 -5.59 4.03 4.04
C THR A 138 -6.18 5.33 3.55
N TYR A 139 -7.47 5.46 3.69
CA TYR A 139 -8.24 6.64 3.29
C TYR A 139 -8.86 7.31 4.51
#